data_52c81798c2344fff15217f94e57e0707
#
_entry.id   52c81798c2344fff15217f94e57e0707
#
_cell.length_a   1.000
_cell.length_b   1.000
_cell.length_c   1.000
_cell.angle_alpha   90.00
_cell.angle_beta   90.00
_cell.angle_gamma   90.00
#
_symmetry.space_group_name_H-M   'P 1'
#
loop_
_entity.id
_entity.type
_entity.pdbx_description
1 polymer ?
#
loop_
_entity_poly.entity_id
_entity_poly.type
_entity_poly.pdbx_seq_one_letter_code
_entity_poly.pdbx_strand_id
1 'polypeptide(L)'
;GKDAFGRQIDLAVVPAPRSLPRVVRLPDELTDGKEHHVMLSAIIHEHVSDLFPGMTATGCYQFRVTRNADLALNEDVEDLAKALKGELSSRRFGRAVRLEVTENCPQHIYEYLLNEFDLDEDQLYKVAGPVNLARLLSNFKRPHLRYDSHTPVIPKVLKKSENIFSAMQKQDILLHHPFESFAPVISLLREAARDPQVLAIKQTLYRSGPDSEIVQVLAEAARNGKEVTAVIELRARFDEESNIEVAN
;
A
#
# COMPACT_ATOMS: atom_id res chain seq x y z
N GLY A 1 -4.56 -30.58 -21.11
CA GLY A 1 -3.62 -30.86 -22.24
C GLY A 1 -2.55 -31.86 -21.87
N LYS A 2 -1.75 -32.32 -22.84
CA LYS A 2 -0.58 -33.16 -22.59
C LYS A 2 0.67 -32.32 -22.79
N ASP A 3 1.66 -32.45 -21.92
CA ASP A 3 2.97 -31.81 -22.11
C ASP A 3 3.78 -32.55 -23.22
N ALA A 4 4.97 -32.01 -23.54
CA ALA A 4 5.87 -32.58 -24.56
C ALA A 4 6.32 -34.03 -24.22
N PHE A 5 6.13 -34.47 -22.97
CA PHE A 5 6.43 -35.82 -22.48
C PHE A 5 5.18 -36.71 -22.37
N GLY A 6 4.01 -36.22 -22.86
CA GLY A 6 2.74 -36.97 -22.86
C GLY A 6 2.02 -36.99 -21.51
N ARG A 7 2.48 -36.23 -20.49
CA ARG A 7 1.82 -36.11 -19.19
C ARG A 7 0.60 -35.20 -19.30
N GLN A 8 -0.52 -35.60 -18.71
CA GLN A 8 -1.71 -34.76 -18.66
C GLN A 8 -1.48 -33.63 -17.64
N ILE A 9 -1.68 -32.39 -18.08
CA ILE A 9 -1.71 -31.22 -17.22
C ILE A 9 -3.14 -30.69 -17.22
N ASP A 10 -3.80 -30.76 -16.08
CA ASP A 10 -5.19 -30.38 -15.95
C ASP A 10 -5.36 -28.90 -15.58
N LEU A 11 -4.43 -28.32 -14.82
CA LEU A 11 -4.46 -26.93 -14.40
C LEU A 11 -3.05 -26.31 -14.40
N ALA A 12 -2.95 -25.06 -14.83
CA ALA A 12 -1.77 -24.24 -14.69
C ALA A 12 -2.14 -22.85 -14.15
N VAL A 13 -1.33 -22.30 -13.26
CA VAL A 13 -1.52 -20.96 -12.71
C VAL A 13 -0.50 -20.02 -13.32
N VAL A 14 -0.99 -18.96 -13.99
CA VAL A 14 -0.18 -17.93 -14.61
C VAL A 14 -0.24 -16.66 -13.75
N PRO A 15 0.83 -16.30 -13.03
CA PRO A 15 0.85 -15.06 -12.26
C PRO A 15 0.96 -13.85 -13.20
N ALA A 16 0.01 -12.92 -13.10
CA ALA A 16 0.12 -11.66 -13.84
C ALA A 16 1.29 -10.83 -13.29
N PRO A 17 2.30 -10.46 -14.12
CA PRO A 17 3.52 -9.79 -13.67
C PRO A 17 3.19 -8.44 -13.01
N ARG A 18 3.82 -8.16 -11.85
CA ARG A 18 3.65 -6.88 -11.15
C ARG A 18 4.42 -5.73 -11.82
N SER A 19 5.43 -6.04 -12.62
CA SER A 19 6.23 -5.09 -13.39
C SER A 19 5.48 -4.47 -14.57
N LEU A 20 4.41 -5.13 -15.05
CA LEU A 20 3.59 -4.63 -16.15
C LEU A 20 2.37 -3.87 -15.63
N PRO A 21 1.93 -2.81 -16.35
CA PRO A 21 0.71 -2.08 -16.02
C PRO A 21 -0.50 -3.00 -16.16
N ARG A 22 -1.46 -2.87 -15.25
CA ARG A 22 -2.72 -3.65 -15.30
C ARG A 22 -3.63 -3.24 -16.44
N VAL A 23 -3.51 -2.01 -16.89
CA VAL A 23 -4.28 -1.43 -17.99
C VAL A 23 -3.28 -0.84 -18.96
N VAL A 24 -3.38 -1.22 -20.20
CA VAL A 24 -2.51 -0.79 -21.29
C VAL A 24 -3.34 0.11 -22.21
N ARG A 25 -2.86 1.32 -22.47
CA ARG A 25 -3.45 2.18 -23.49
C ARG A 25 -3.12 1.61 -24.87
N LEU A 26 -4.14 1.49 -25.71
CA LEU A 26 -3.94 1.10 -27.09
C LEU A 26 -3.32 2.26 -27.90
N PRO A 27 -2.44 1.98 -28.87
CA PRO A 27 -1.95 2.97 -29.82
C PRO A 27 -3.07 3.64 -30.61
N ASP A 28 -2.93 4.92 -30.91
CA ASP A 28 -3.97 5.72 -31.59
C ASP A 28 -4.28 5.19 -33.00
N GLU A 29 -3.30 4.50 -33.63
CA GLU A 29 -3.45 3.82 -34.93
C GLU A 29 -4.46 2.67 -34.92
N LEU A 30 -4.74 2.11 -33.75
CA LEU A 30 -5.68 0.99 -33.57
C LEU A 30 -7.06 1.45 -33.05
N THR A 31 -7.29 2.76 -32.87
CA THR A 31 -8.42 3.26 -32.10
C THR A 31 -9.08 4.50 -32.70
N ASP A 32 -9.40 4.62 -33.93
CA ASP A 32 -10.13 5.76 -34.54
C ASP A 32 -9.95 7.12 -33.85
N GLY A 33 -8.76 7.37 -33.27
CA GLY A 33 -8.44 8.58 -32.50
C GLY A 33 -9.11 8.71 -31.13
N LYS A 34 -9.79 7.67 -30.64
CA LYS A 34 -10.37 7.62 -29.29
C LYS A 34 -9.42 6.91 -28.34
N GLU A 35 -9.46 7.31 -27.09
CA GLU A 35 -8.65 6.67 -26.07
C GLU A 35 -9.28 5.33 -25.66
N HIS A 36 -8.61 4.25 -26.01
CA HIS A 36 -8.98 2.88 -25.65
C HIS A 36 -7.93 2.24 -24.76
N HIS A 37 -8.40 1.36 -23.89
CA HIS A 37 -7.54 0.62 -22.98
C HIS A 37 -7.91 -0.85 -22.98
N VAL A 38 -6.91 -1.70 -22.78
CA VAL A 38 -7.08 -3.14 -22.62
C VAL A 38 -6.51 -3.57 -21.28
N MET A 39 -7.16 -4.54 -20.66
CA MET A 39 -6.67 -5.14 -19.44
C MET A 39 -5.52 -6.11 -19.74
N LEU A 40 -4.44 -6.07 -18.95
CA LEU A 40 -3.34 -7.04 -19.08
C LEU A 40 -3.85 -8.48 -19.01
N SER A 41 -4.85 -8.75 -18.18
CA SER A 41 -5.47 -10.06 -18.09
C SER A 41 -6.18 -10.50 -19.39
N ALA A 42 -6.75 -9.57 -20.16
CA ALA A 42 -7.33 -9.89 -21.46
C ALA A 42 -6.24 -10.24 -22.49
N ILE A 43 -5.11 -9.54 -22.45
CA ILE A 43 -3.95 -9.86 -23.30
C ILE A 43 -3.41 -11.26 -22.96
N ILE A 44 -3.23 -11.55 -21.68
CA ILE A 44 -2.76 -12.88 -21.24
C ILE A 44 -3.76 -13.96 -21.66
N HIS A 45 -5.06 -13.70 -21.54
CA HIS A 45 -6.08 -14.67 -21.95
C HIS A 45 -6.04 -15.00 -23.44
N GLU A 46 -5.91 -13.99 -24.30
CA GLU A 46 -5.82 -14.15 -25.74
C GLU A 46 -4.55 -14.91 -26.16
N HIS A 47 -3.44 -14.66 -25.46
CA HIS A 47 -2.13 -15.24 -25.75
C HIS A 47 -1.77 -16.43 -24.84
N VAL A 48 -2.74 -17.04 -24.18
CA VAL A 48 -2.46 -18.15 -23.24
C VAL A 48 -1.77 -19.33 -23.92
N SER A 49 -2.09 -19.61 -25.17
CA SER A 49 -1.47 -20.70 -25.92
C SER A 49 0.01 -20.47 -26.21
N ASP A 50 0.44 -19.21 -26.32
CA ASP A 50 1.85 -18.85 -26.53
C ASP A 50 2.71 -19.12 -25.29
N LEU A 51 2.07 -19.13 -24.10
CA LEU A 51 2.72 -19.45 -22.82
C LEU A 51 2.94 -20.96 -22.62
N PHE A 52 2.24 -21.79 -23.39
CA PHE A 52 2.28 -23.24 -23.27
C PHE A 52 2.52 -23.92 -24.64
N PRO A 53 3.74 -23.79 -25.21
CA PRO A 53 4.06 -24.38 -26.50
C PRO A 53 3.81 -25.90 -26.51
N GLY A 54 3.12 -26.38 -27.54
CA GLY A 54 2.79 -27.80 -27.69
C GLY A 54 1.60 -28.29 -26.84
N MET A 55 0.90 -27.39 -26.18
CA MET A 55 -0.34 -27.69 -25.45
C MET A 55 -1.52 -26.91 -26.02
N THR A 56 -2.73 -27.43 -25.79
CA THR A 56 -3.97 -26.73 -26.10
C THR A 56 -4.63 -26.30 -24.80
N ALA A 57 -4.76 -24.99 -24.59
CA ALA A 57 -5.53 -24.44 -23.49
C ALA A 57 -7.03 -24.63 -23.78
N THR A 58 -7.76 -25.32 -22.91
CA THR A 58 -9.21 -25.55 -23.06
C THR A 58 -10.04 -24.46 -22.37
N GLY A 59 -9.41 -23.63 -21.54
CA GLY A 59 -10.04 -22.49 -20.88
C GLY A 59 -8.99 -21.68 -20.11
N CYS A 60 -9.30 -20.40 -19.88
CA CYS A 60 -8.47 -19.48 -19.12
C CYS A 60 -9.41 -18.61 -18.25
N TYR A 61 -9.21 -18.63 -16.94
CA TYR A 61 -10.09 -17.96 -15.97
C TYR A 61 -9.27 -17.13 -15.01
N GLN A 62 -9.76 -15.95 -14.67
CA GLN A 62 -9.08 -15.09 -13.73
C GLN A 62 -9.52 -15.39 -12.30
N PHE A 63 -8.57 -15.38 -11.39
CA PHE A 63 -8.88 -15.42 -9.97
C PHE A 63 -7.99 -14.47 -9.18
N ARG A 64 -8.43 -14.14 -7.98
CA ARG A 64 -7.67 -13.37 -7.00
C ARG A 64 -7.89 -13.94 -5.61
N VAL A 65 -6.81 -14.15 -4.90
CA VAL A 65 -6.84 -14.48 -3.47
C VAL A 65 -6.50 -13.24 -2.66
N THR A 66 -7.36 -12.90 -1.70
CA THR A 66 -7.05 -11.93 -0.66
C THR A 66 -6.54 -12.69 0.55
N ARG A 67 -5.40 -12.26 1.10
CA ARG A 67 -4.78 -12.87 2.26
C ARG A 67 -4.88 -11.94 3.46
N ASN A 68 -4.97 -12.53 4.65
CA ASN A 68 -4.86 -11.76 5.88
C ASN A 68 -3.48 -11.10 5.96
N ALA A 69 -3.47 -9.84 6.32
CA ALA A 69 -2.25 -9.04 6.50
C ALA A 69 -1.93 -8.80 7.98
N ASP A 70 -2.70 -9.39 8.90
CA ASP A 70 -2.44 -9.26 10.34
C ASP A 70 -1.22 -10.08 10.73
N LEU A 71 -0.40 -9.49 11.59
CA LEU A 71 0.77 -10.15 12.15
C LEU A 71 0.36 -10.86 13.44
N ALA A 72 0.56 -12.17 13.50
CA ALA A 72 0.29 -12.99 14.67
C ALA A 72 1.50 -12.97 15.61
N LEU A 73 1.73 -11.84 16.29
CA LEU A 73 2.80 -11.72 17.28
C LEU A 73 2.23 -11.73 18.70
N ASN A 74 2.82 -12.54 19.57
CA ASN A 74 2.59 -12.46 21.01
C ASN A 74 3.21 -11.16 21.54
N GLU A 75 2.51 -10.54 22.50
CA GLU A 75 2.97 -9.28 23.13
C GLU A 75 4.19 -9.48 24.05
N ASP A 76 4.44 -10.72 24.48
CA ASP A 76 5.51 -11.10 25.43
C ASP A 76 6.87 -11.41 24.79
N VAL A 77 7.14 -10.89 23.58
CA VAL A 77 8.42 -11.15 22.90
C VAL A 77 9.48 -10.18 23.38
N GLU A 78 10.62 -10.68 23.86
CA GLU A 78 11.75 -9.88 24.38
C GLU A 78 12.32 -8.89 23.35
N ASP A 79 12.34 -9.27 22.03
CA ASP A 79 12.83 -8.43 20.93
C ASP A 79 11.73 -8.31 19.87
N LEU A 80 10.84 -7.35 20.05
CA LEU A 80 9.72 -7.09 19.16
C LEU A 80 10.20 -6.72 17.73
N ALA A 81 11.28 -5.96 17.58
CA ALA A 81 11.78 -5.54 16.27
C ALA A 81 12.27 -6.74 15.44
N LYS A 82 12.97 -7.68 16.09
CA LYS A 82 13.47 -8.90 15.44
C LYS A 82 12.32 -9.85 15.07
N ALA A 83 11.36 -10.03 15.96
CA ALA A 83 10.17 -10.84 15.73
C ALA A 83 9.33 -10.27 14.57
N LEU A 84 9.10 -8.96 14.53
CA LEU A 84 8.42 -8.28 13.44
C LEU A 84 9.11 -8.46 12.09
N LYS A 85 10.45 -8.33 12.03
CA LYS A 85 11.22 -8.57 10.79
C LYS A 85 11.01 -9.99 10.25
N GLY A 86 10.95 -10.99 11.13
CA GLY A 86 10.65 -12.38 10.76
C GLY A 86 9.24 -12.53 10.18
N GLU A 87 8.25 -11.99 10.85
CA GLU A 87 6.84 -12.08 10.44
C GLU A 87 6.51 -11.24 9.19
N LEU A 88 7.16 -10.10 8.97
CA LEU A 88 6.95 -9.28 7.77
C LEU A 88 7.28 -10.04 6.48
N SER A 89 8.27 -10.93 6.51
CA SER A 89 8.59 -11.79 5.36
C SER A 89 7.50 -12.82 5.09
N SER A 90 6.85 -13.34 6.13
CA SER A 90 5.77 -14.34 6.04
C SER A 90 4.41 -13.73 5.69
N ARG A 91 4.22 -12.42 5.83
CA ARG A 91 2.98 -11.70 5.52
C ARG A 91 2.46 -11.94 4.09
N ARG A 92 3.37 -12.18 3.13
CA ARG A 92 3.00 -12.53 1.74
C ARG A 92 2.33 -13.90 1.64
N PHE A 93 2.50 -14.74 2.63
CA PHE A 93 1.98 -16.10 2.74
C PHE A 93 0.89 -16.23 3.81
N GLY A 94 0.37 -15.09 4.31
CA GLY A 94 -0.72 -15.08 5.29
C GLY A 94 -1.93 -15.90 4.80
N ARG A 95 -2.73 -16.41 5.75
CA ARG A 95 -3.92 -17.22 5.46
C ARG A 95 -4.81 -16.52 4.44
N ALA A 96 -5.27 -17.26 3.44
CA ALA A 96 -6.29 -16.77 2.52
C ALA A 96 -7.60 -16.51 3.28
N VAL A 97 -8.31 -15.44 2.91
CA VAL A 97 -9.60 -15.06 3.54
C VAL A 97 -10.69 -14.81 2.52
N ARG A 98 -10.36 -14.74 1.23
CA ARG A 98 -11.32 -14.48 0.17
C ARG A 98 -10.77 -14.96 -1.17
N LEU A 99 -11.60 -15.64 -1.94
CA LEU A 99 -11.36 -16.02 -3.33
C LEU A 99 -12.35 -15.28 -4.25
N GLU A 100 -11.84 -14.55 -5.21
CA GLU A 100 -12.63 -13.95 -6.30
C GLU A 100 -12.31 -14.70 -7.59
N VAL A 101 -13.32 -15.11 -8.32
CA VAL A 101 -13.18 -15.75 -9.64
C VAL A 101 -14.10 -15.07 -10.65
N THR A 102 -13.76 -15.13 -11.94
CA THR A 102 -14.70 -14.69 -12.99
C THR A 102 -15.94 -15.57 -12.99
N GLU A 103 -17.10 -14.98 -13.29
CA GLU A 103 -18.41 -15.65 -13.22
C GLU A 103 -18.48 -16.93 -14.08
N ASN A 104 -17.79 -16.94 -15.21
CA ASN A 104 -17.69 -18.08 -16.12
C ASN A 104 -16.67 -19.15 -15.70
N CYS A 105 -16.06 -19.02 -14.51
CA CYS A 105 -15.12 -20.01 -13.99
C CYS A 105 -15.86 -21.32 -13.68
N PRO A 106 -15.46 -22.47 -14.26
CA PRO A 106 -16.11 -23.76 -14.01
C PRO A 106 -16.00 -24.20 -12.55
N GLN A 107 -17.02 -24.95 -12.10
CA GLN A 107 -17.13 -25.41 -10.73
C GLN A 107 -15.89 -26.18 -10.25
N HIS A 108 -15.42 -27.14 -11.03
CA HIS A 108 -14.26 -27.96 -10.66
C HIS A 108 -12.96 -27.14 -10.46
N ILE A 109 -12.85 -25.97 -11.12
CA ILE A 109 -11.68 -25.09 -10.98
C ILE A 109 -11.78 -24.27 -9.70
N TYR A 110 -12.92 -23.63 -9.41
CA TYR A 110 -13.00 -22.84 -8.19
C TYR A 110 -13.06 -23.74 -6.93
N GLU A 111 -13.63 -24.93 -6.99
CA GLU A 111 -13.57 -25.92 -5.91
C GLU A 111 -12.11 -26.36 -5.64
N TYR A 112 -11.33 -26.60 -6.70
CA TYR A 112 -9.91 -26.86 -6.55
C TYR A 112 -9.19 -25.70 -5.85
N LEU A 113 -9.47 -24.45 -6.25
CA LEU A 113 -8.87 -23.27 -5.63
C LEU A 113 -9.32 -23.08 -4.17
N LEU A 114 -10.58 -23.32 -3.85
CA LEU A 114 -11.08 -23.29 -2.46
C LEU A 114 -10.29 -24.29 -1.59
N ASN A 115 -10.16 -25.52 -2.05
CA ASN A 115 -9.40 -26.55 -1.33
C ASN A 115 -7.90 -26.18 -1.19
N GLU A 116 -7.29 -25.67 -2.27
CA GLU A 116 -5.86 -25.30 -2.27
C GLU A 116 -5.55 -24.15 -1.30
N PHE A 117 -6.50 -23.22 -1.12
CA PHE A 117 -6.35 -22.06 -0.25
C PHE A 117 -7.00 -22.20 1.12
N ASP A 118 -7.53 -23.39 1.46
CA ASP A 118 -8.24 -23.64 2.72
C ASP A 118 -9.36 -22.61 2.97
N LEU A 119 -10.25 -22.47 1.98
CA LEU A 119 -11.39 -21.57 1.99
C LEU A 119 -12.71 -22.31 1.85
N ASP A 120 -13.75 -21.79 2.50
CA ASP A 120 -15.11 -22.24 2.40
C ASP A 120 -15.89 -21.52 1.28
N GLU A 121 -17.06 -22.05 0.91
CA GLU A 121 -17.91 -21.48 -0.16
C GLU A 121 -18.40 -20.07 0.14
N ASP A 122 -18.59 -19.70 1.41
CA ASP A 122 -18.99 -18.35 1.82
C ASP A 122 -17.89 -17.29 1.57
N GLN A 123 -16.65 -17.73 1.34
CA GLN A 123 -15.51 -16.91 1.01
C GLN A 123 -15.26 -16.81 -0.51
N LEU A 124 -16.10 -17.49 -1.33
CA LEU A 124 -16.06 -17.42 -2.79
C LEU A 124 -16.94 -16.29 -3.33
N TYR A 125 -16.37 -15.47 -4.20
CA TYR A 125 -17.07 -14.39 -4.90
C TYR A 125 -16.93 -14.55 -6.42
N LYS A 126 -18.04 -14.78 -7.09
CA LYS A 126 -18.10 -14.81 -8.57
C LYS A 126 -18.33 -13.39 -9.08
N VAL A 127 -17.48 -12.92 -9.96
CA VAL A 127 -17.44 -11.53 -10.43
C VAL A 127 -17.76 -11.49 -11.93
N ALA A 128 -18.79 -10.73 -12.29
CA ALA A 128 -19.11 -10.45 -13.69
C ALA A 128 -18.12 -9.38 -14.21
N GLY A 129 -17.02 -9.83 -14.78
CA GLY A 129 -15.96 -8.96 -15.29
C GLY A 129 -14.56 -9.28 -14.70
N PRO A 130 -13.61 -8.37 -14.88
CA PRO A 130 -12.26 -8.61 -14.40
C PRO A 130 -12.18 -8.52 -12.88
N VAL A 131 -11.41 -9.41 -12.27
CA VAL A 131 -11.10 -9.35 -10.84
C VAL A 131 -10.15 -8.20 -10.51
N ASN A 132 -10.15 -7.73 -9.24
CA ASN A 132 -9.21 -6.72 -8.75
C ASN A 132 -9.36 -5.32 -9.38
N LEU A 133 -10.57 -4.79 -9.48
CA LEU A 133 -10.84 -3.47 -10.06
C LEU A 133 -10.19 -2.30 -9.31
N ALA A 134 -9.85 -2.47 -8.03
CA ALA A 134 -9.16 -1.43 -7.26
C ALA A 134 -7.84 -0.95 -7.91
N ARG A 135 -7.20 -1.79 -8.73
CA ARG A 135 -6.00 -1.43 -9.48
C ARG A 135 -6.24 -0.42 -10.61
N LEU A 136 -7.49 -0.16 -10.98
CA LEU A 136 -7.83 0.83 -12.01
C LEU A 136 -7.71 2.27 -11.50
N LEU A 137 -7.85 2.51 -10.19
CA LEU A 137 -7.90 3.85 -9.60
C LEU A 137 -6.68 4.73 -9.90
N SER A 138 -5.51 4.12 -10.06
CA SER A 138 -4.24 4.85 -10.28
C SER A 138 -3.92 5.10 -11.76
N ASN A 139 -4.62 4.45 -12.70
CA ASN A 139 -4.20 4.40 -14.09
C ASN A 139 -4.82 5.49 -14.97
N PHE A 140 -5.92 6.10 -14.52
CA PHE A 140 -6.65 7.07 -15.33
C PHE A 140 -6.47 8.50 -14.82
N LYS A 141 -5.78 9.33 -15.59
CA LYS A 141 -5.66 10.76 -15.34
C LYS A 141 -6.82 11.47 -16.04
N ARG A 142 -7.87 11.79 -15.30
CA ARG A 142 -9.06 12.53 -15.78
C ARG A 142 -9.33 13.69 -14.82
N PRO A 143 -8.71 14.87 -15.03
CA PRO A 143 -8.88 16.02 -14.13
C PRO A 143 -10.36 16.41 -13.97
N HIS A 144 -11.15 16.38 -15.06
CA HIS A 144 -12.57 16.72 -15.05
C HIS A 144 -13.47 15.72 -14.28
N LEU A 145 -12.96 14.54 -13.92
CA LEU A 145 -13.66 13.55 -13.10
C LEU A 145 -13.10 13.50 -11.65
N ARG A 146 -12.28 14.46 -11.27
CA ARG A 146 -11.71 14.56 -9.93
C ARG A 146 -12.22 15.82 -9.25
N TYR A 147 -12.36 15.76 -7.96
CA TYR A 147 -12.50 16.97 -7.15
C TYR A 147 -11.23 17.81 -7.25
N ASP A 148 -11.39 19.12 -7.09
CA ASP A 148 -10.25 20.02 -6.99
C ASP A 148 -9.35 19.62 -5.83
N SER A 149 -8.05 19.84 -5.99
CA SER A 149 -7.08 19.56 -4.92
C SER A 149 -7.35 20.47 -3.73
N HIS A 150 -7.57 19.87 -2.56
CA HIS A 150 -7.68 20.62 -1.32
C HIS A 150 -6.33 21.24 -0.95
N THR A 151 -6.32 22.54 -0.69
CA THR A 151 -5.14 23.25 -0.16
C THR A 151 -5.37 23.59 1.30
N PRO A 152 -4.66 22.94 2.24
CA PRO A 152 -4.79 23.24 3.65
C PRO A 152 -4.39 24.69 3.98
N VAL A 153 -5.11 25.32 4.88
CA VAL A 153 -4.84 26.69 5.28
C VAL A 153 -3.98 26.77 6.54
N ILE A 154 -3.18 27.79 6.67
CA ILE A 154 -2.45 28.09 7.92
C ILE A 154 -3.34 29.02 8.76
N PRO A 155 -3.57 28.73 10.05
CA PRO A 155 -4.37 29.57 10.95
C PRO A 155 -3.85 31.01 10.99
N LYS A 156 -4.79 31.97 11.04
CA LYS A 156 -4.44 33.40 11.00
C LYS A 156 -3.52 33.83 12.16
N VAL A 157 -3.65 33.20 13.32
CA VAL A 157 -2.80 33.47 14.50
C VAL A 157 -1.32 33.16 14.21
N LEU A 158 -1.04 32.07 13.46
CA LEU A 158 0.33 31.69 13.09
C LEU A 158 0.90 32.56 11.97
N LYS A 159 0.06 33.00 11.01
CA LYS A 159 0.50 33.91 9.93
C LYS A 159 0.97 35.29 10.43
N LYS A 160 0.47 35.73 11.58
CA LYS A 160 0.73 37.07 12.14
C LYS A 160 1.84 37.09 13.20
N SER A 161 2.37 35.94 13.56
CA SER A 161 3.40 35.82 14.63
C SER A 161 4.78 35.75 13.98
N GLU A 162 5.78 36.31 14.66
CA GLU A 162 7.20 36.27 14.24
C GLU A 162 7.72 34.84 14.19
N ASN A 163 7.37 34.05 15.21
CA ASN A 163 7.68 32.63 15.30
C ASN A 163 6.57 31.89 16.03
N ILE A 164 6.63 30.55 16.01
CA ILE A 164 5.54 29.75 16.58
C ILE A 164 5.51 29.80 18.11
N PHE A 165 6.66 29.91 18.79
CA PHE A 165 6.73 30.04 20.24
C PHE A 165 6.06 31.31 20.72
N SER A 166 6.28 32.45 20.04
CA SER A 166 5.61 33.72 20.33
C SER A 166 4.09 33.64 20.18
N ALA A 167 3.58 32.83 19.24
CA ALA A 167 2.16 32.58 19.11
C ALA A 167 1.61 31.74 20.27
N MET A 168 2.30 30.65 20.63
CA MET A 168 1.90 29.72 21.70
C MET A 168 1.96 30.34 23.09
N GLN A 169 2.85 31.29 23.33
CA GLN A 169 2.91 32.05 24.59
C GLN A 169 1.66 32.90 24.80
N LYS A 170 0.97 33.29 23.76
CA LYS A 170 -0.22 34.16 23.84
C LYS A 170 -1.51 33.37 24.01
N GLN A 171 -1.59 32.19 23.41
CA GLN A 171 -2.77 31.33 23.46
C GLN A 171 -2.47 29.91 23.03
N ASP A 172 -3.30 28.96 23.41
CA ASP A 172 -3.31 27.61 22.87
C ASP A 172 -3.67 27.64 21.37
N ILE A 173 -3.02 26.77 20.61
CA ILE A 173 -3.24 26.66 19.15
C ILE A 173 -3.74 25.26 18.84
N LEU A 174 -4.98 25.17 18.34
CA LEU A 174 -5.57 23.95 17.85
C LEU A 174 -5.46 23.93 16.33
N LEU A 175 -5.02 22.78 15.77
CA LEU A 175 -4.97 22.51 14.33
C LEU A 175 -5.96 21.42 13.97
N HIS A 176 -6.80 21.67 12.96
CA HIS A 176 -7.79 20.73 12.47
C HIS A 176 -7.36 20.15 11.12
N HIS A 177 -6.62 19.05 11.15
CA HIS A 177 -6.18 18.35 9.94
C HIS A 177 -7.33 17.56 9.31
N PRO A 178 -7.38 17.42 7.97
CA PRO A 178 -6.47 17.95 6.94
C PRO A 178 -6.82 19.37 6.48
N PHE A 179 -7.81 20.03 7.06
CA PHE A 179 -8.28 21.36 6.63
C PHE A 179 -7.28 22.48 6.96
N GLU A 180 -6.59 22.36 8.08
CA GLU A 180 -5.45 23.17 8.41
C GLU A 180 -4.14 22.43 8.18
N SER A 181 -3.13 23.18 7.75
CA SER A 181 -1.82 22.63 7.35
C SER A 181 -1.07 22.01 8.53
N PHE A 182 -0.36 20.91 8.27
CA PHE A 182 0.58 20.31 9.21
C PHE A 182 1.92 21.09 9.27
N ALA A 183 2.18 21.98 8.31
CA ALA A 183 3.44 22.75 8.25
C ALA A 183 3.79 23.50 9.57
N PRO A 184 2.84 24.04 10.35
CA PRO A 184 3.16 24.64 11.65
C PRO A 184 3.77 23.65 12.65
N VAL A 185 3.36 22.37 12.65
CA VAL A 185 3.96 21.34 13.51
C VAL A 185 5.44 21.13 13.15
N ILE A 186 5.73 21.04 11.85
CA ILE A 186 7.10 20.92 11.38
C ILE A 186 7.92 22.17 11.72
N SER A 187 7.33 23.36 11.57
CA SER A 187 7.99 24.64 11.93
C SER A 187 8.31 24.67 13.41
N LEU A 188 7.40 24.24 14.29
CA LEU A 188 7.63 24.14 15.73
C LEU A 188 8.87 23.27 16.04
N LEU A 189 8.94 22.10 15.43
CA LEU A 189 10.07 21.19 15.64
C LEU A 189 11.38 21.76 15.10
N ARG A 190 11.35 22.42 13.94
CA ARG A 190 12.54 23.07 13.37
C ARG A 190 13.03 24.24 14.24
N GLU A 191 12.12 25.08 14.72
CA GLU A 191 12.46 26.16 15.64
C GLU A 191 13.01 25.57 16.95
N ALA A 192 12.35 24.54 17.51
CA ALA A 192 12.84 23.85 18.70
C ALA A 192 14.23 23.23 18.52
N ALA A 193 14.52 22.66 17.37
CA ALA A 193 15.83 22.07 17.07
C ALA A 193 16.98 23.11 17.07
N ARG A 194 16.67 24.37 16.79
CA ARG A 194 17.66 25.47 16.65
C ARG A 194 17.71 26.43 17.84
N ASP A 195 16.60 26.61 18.55
CA ASP A 195 16.53 27.54 19.68
C ASP A 195 17.37 27.05 20.85
N PRO A 196 18.40 27.81 21.28
CA PRO A 196 19.26 27.42 22.40
C PRO A 196 18.51 27.32 23.75
N GLN A 197 17.34 27.92 23.87
CA GLN A 197 16.52 27.83 25.08
C GLN A 197 15.74 26.51 25.18
N VAL A 198 15.58 25.79 24.09
CA VAL A 198 14.98 24.46 24.08
C VAL A 198 16.02 23.42 24.49
N LEU A 199 15.80 22.75 25.61
CA LEU A 199 16.73 21.76 26.15
C LEU A 199 16.44 20.35 25.66
N ALA A 200 15.16 20.00 25.53
CA ALA A 200 14.72 18.65 25.18
C ALA A 200 13.51 18.65 24.26
N ILE A 201 13.40 17.60 23.44
CA ILE A 201 12.23 17.29 22.59
C ILE A 201 11.79 15.86 22.88
N LYS A 202 10.51 15.67 23.25
CA LYS A 202 9.89 14.36 23.44
C LYS A 202 8.77 14.19 22.43
N GLN A 203 8.89 13.20 21.56
CA GLN A 203 7.99 13.00 20.41
C GLN A 203 7.54 11.55 20.33
N THR A 204 6.24 11.33 20.13
CA THR A 204 5.69 10.02 19.76
C THR A 204 5.48 9.95 18.25
N LEU A 205 5.86 8.82 17.65
CA LEU A 205 5.75 8.55 16.21
C LEU A 205 4.94 7.28 16.00
N TYR A 206 3.82 7.41 15.25
CA TYR A 206 2.97 6.27 14.91
C TYR A 206 3.15 5.86 13.44
N ARG A 207 2.95 6.80 12.52
CA ARG A 207 3.15 6.63 11.08
C ARG A 207 3.91 7.83 10.53
N SER A 208 5.21 7.69 10.43
CA SER A 208 6.07 8.78 9.96
C SER A 208 6.48 8.64 8.49
N GLY A 209 6.46 7.41 7.96
CA GLY A 209 6.99 7.09 6.63
C GLY A 209 8.52 7.11 6.57
N PRO A 210 9.12 6.52 5.52
CA PRO A 210 10.57 6.38 5.41
C PRO A 210 11.32 7.72 5.26
N ASP A 211 10.68 8.71 4.62
CA ASP A 211 11.28 10.04 4.37
C ASP A 211 10.69 11.13 5.28
N SER A 212 10.38 10.77 6.53
CA SER A 212 9.72 11.68 7.46
C SER A 212 10.56 12.91 7.77
N GLU A 213 10.04 14.07 7.46
CA GLU A 213 10.63 15.36 7.81
C GLU A 213 10.76 15.53 9.35
N ILE A 214 9.81 14.95 10.12
CA ILE A 214 9.89 14.94 11.58
C ILE A 214 11.15 14.22 12.05
N VAL A 215 11.42 13.03 11.53
CA VAL A 215 12.60 12.24 11.89
C VAL A 215 13.89 13.00 11.57
N GLN A 216 13.94 13.63 10.40
CA GLN A 216 15.11 14.46 10.00
C GLN A 216 15.36 15.61 10.96
N VAL A 217 14.29 16.31 11.37
CA VAL A 217 14.38 17.44 12.31
C VAL A 217 14.75 16.97 13.73
N LEU A 218 14.25 15.84 14.19
CA LEU A 218 14.65 15.27 15.47
C LEU A 218 16.15 14.87 15.47
N ALA A 219 16.63 14.30 14.38
CA ALA A 219 18.06 14.02 14.20
C ALA A 219 18.91 15.28 14.17
N GLU A 220 18.43 16.37 13.53
CA GLU A 220 19.08 17.70 13.57
C GLU A 220 19.13 18.22 15.01
N ALA A 221 18.05 18.14 15.77
CA ALA A 221 18.00 18.56 17.15
C ALA A 221 19.02 17.82 18.03
N ALA A 222 19.13 16.51 17.87
CA ALA A 222 20.12 15.71 18.60
C ALA A 222 21.57 16.11 18.26
N ARG A 223 21.86 16.36 16.98
CA ARG A 223 23.19 16.87 16.54
C ARG A 223 23.48 18.25 17.09
N ASN A 224 22.47 19.08 17.32
CA ASN A 224 22.59 20.40 17.95
C ASN A 224 22.72 20.32 19.49
N GLY A 225 22.88 19.13 20.05
CA GLY A 225 23.11 18.90 21.48
C GLY A 225 21.86 18.91 22.35
N LYS A 226 20.67 18.77 21.77
CA LYS A 226 19.42 18.69 22.52
C LYS A 226 19.15 17.24 22.97
N GLU A 227 18.51 17.07 24.12
CA GLU A 227 18.00 15.79 24.56
C GLU A 227 16.77 15.42 23.71
N VAL A 228 16.85 14.38 22.90
CA VAL A 228 15.74 13.92 22.05
C VAL A 228 15.29 12.54 22.48
N THR A 229 14.02 12.42 22.84
CA THR A 229 13.37 11.14 23.12
C THR A 229 12.25 10.91 22.10
N ALA A 230 12.41 9.90 21.23
CA ALA A 230 11.38 9.48 20.30
C ALA A 230 10.79 8.13 20.73
N VAL A 231 9.47 8.06 20.89
CA VAL A 231 8.74 6.82 21.16
C VAL A 231 8.06 6.39 19.85
N ILE A 232 8.45 5.24 19.32
CA ILE A 232 8.04 4.77 18.00
C ILE A 232 7.15 3.53 18.15
N GLU A 233 5.95 3.57 17.53
CA GLU A 233 5.04 2.42 17.46
C GLU A 233 5.50 1.45 16.38
N LEU A 234 6.14 0.35 16.76
CA LEU A 234 6.66 -0.65 15.81
C LEU A 234 5.56 -1.43 15.10
N ARG A 235 4.38 -1.59 15.70
CA ARG A 235 3.23 -2.31 15.14
C ARG A 235 2.25 -1.41 14.37
N ALA A 236 2.70 -0.24 13.93
CA ALA A 236 1.87 0.62 13.08
C ALA A 236 1.60 -0.09 11.75
N ARG A 237 0.37 -0.60 11.58
CA ARG A 237 -0.02 -1.45 10.45
C ARG A 237 0.35 -0.83 9.10
N PHE A 238 1.11 -1.56 8.29
CA PHE A 238 1.71 -1.21 7.00
C PHE A 238 2.96 -0.31 7.05
N ASP A 239 3.31 0.24 8.21
CA ASP A 239 4.50 1.06 8.40
C ASP A 239 5.55 0.37 9.30
N GLU A 240 5.34 -0.92 9.62
CA GLU A 240 6.18 -1.68 10.54
C GLU A 240 7.66 -1.68 10.11
N GLU A 241 7.92 -1.95 8.83
CA GLU A 241 9.30 -1.98 8.26
C GLU A 241 9.97 -0.61 8.39
N SER A 242 9.28 0.46 7.98
CA SER A 242 9.76 1.83 8.09
C SER A 242 10.00 2.25 9.55
N ASN A 243 9.08 1.89 10.46
CA ASN A 243 9.21 2.26 11.86
C ASN A 243 10.36 1.50 12.56
N ILE A 244 10.61 0.25 12.17
CA ILE A 244 11.79 -0.51 12.64
C ILE A 244 13.10 0.14 12.15
N GLU A 245 13.14 0.63 10.89
CA GLU A 245 14.31 1.33 10.36
C GLU A 245 14.59 2.63 11.10
N VAL A 246 13.54 3.38 11.42
CA VAL A 246 13.65 4.66 12.18
C VAL A 246 14.10 4.42 13.63
N ALA A 247 13.73 3.26 14.23
CA ALA A 247 14.08 2.92 15.60
C ALA A 247 15.53 2.43 15.78
N ASN A 248 16.21 2.00 14.72
CA ASN A 248 17.61 1.54 14.73
C ASN A 248 18.58 2.68 14.47
#